data_f4cdf9dac6e06cf73b5f012c57f1f97b
#
_entry.id   f4cdf9dac6e06cf73b5f012c57f1f97b
#
_cell.length_a   1.000
_cell.length_b   1.000
_cell.length_c   1.000
_cell.angle_alpha   90.00
_cell.angle_beta   90.00
_cell.angle_gamma   90.00
#
_symmetry.space_group_name_H-M   'P 1'
#
loop_
_entity.id
_entity.type
_entity.pdbx_description
1 polymer ?
#
loop_
_entity_poly.entity_id
_entity_poly.type
_entity_poly.pdbx_seq_one_letter_code
_entity_poly.pdbx_strand_id
1 'polypeptide(L)'
;DRKNGILYFGTGNPSPQMEGSSRPGDNLYTASLVALDVRTGKLKWHYQQVPHDMWGYDVASPPVLFTSQHQGQAIEAVGQAGKTGWFYVHNRITGELLFKSEAFVPQHNMFTLPTEQGNVIYPGVIGGSNWSPVSVDEQRRMVFIAGIHWPVKYQLHALKAKGNKPALKYSSMS
;
A
#
# COMPACT_ATOMS: atom_id res chain seq x y z
N ASP A 1 12.04 9.68 -12.60
CA ASP A 1 11.72 10.83 -13.46
C ASP A 1 12.97 11.65 -13.72
N ARG A 2 13.63 11.41 -14.85
CA ARG A 2 14.88 12.12 -15.20
C ARG A 2 14.64 13.60 -15.46
N LYS A 3 13.50 13.96 -16.03
CA LYS A 3 13.15 15.36 -16.37
C LYS A 3 13.08 16.23 -15.13
N ASN A 4 12.42 15.71 -14.08
CA ASN A 4 12.17 16.46 -12.86
C ASN A 4 13.15 16.12 -11.72
N GLY A 5 14.08 15.19 -11.93
CA GLY A 5 15.05 14.75 -10.93
C GLY A 5 14.39 14.12 -9.70
N ILE A 6 13.35 13.31 -9.89
CA ILE A 6 12.59 12.71 -8.81
C ILE A 6 12.67 11.19 -8.89
N LEU A 7 12.95 10.54 -7.77
CA LEU A 7 12.87 9.10 -7.57
C LEU A 7 11.57 8.75 -6.85
N TYR A 8 10.78 7.82 -7.41
CA TYR A 8 9.57 7.28 -6.78
C TYR A 8 9.77 5.83 -6.42
N PHE A 9 9.33 5.44 -5.23
CA PHE A 9 9.35 4.05 -4.78
C PHE A 9 8.29 3.80 -3.71
N GLY A 10 7.88 2.54 -3.57
CA GLY A 10 7.00 2.11 -2.49
C GLY A 10 7.79 1.68 -1.26
N THR A 11 7.18 1.78 -0.08
CA THR A 11 7.77 1.36 1.18
C THR A 11 7.05 0.15 1.77
N GLY A 12 7.78 -0.62 2.59
CA GLY A 12 7.30 -1.80 3.29
C GLY A 12 6.28 -1.50 4.38
N ASN A 13 5.69 -2.56 4.92
CA ASN A 13 4.82 -2.49 6.09
C ASN A 13 5.63 -2.25 7.39
N PRO A 14 4.99 -1.75 8.46
CA PRO A 14 5.67 -1.57 9.75
C PRO A 14 5.91 -2.90 10.46
N SER A 15 6.85 -2.90 11.42
CA SER A 15 7.16 -4.05 12.27
C SER A 15 6.99 -3.67 13.77
N PRO A 16 6.43 -4.57 14.60
CA PRO A 16 5.85 -5.89 14.27
C PRO A 16 4.64 -5.78 13.33
N GLN A 17 4.57 -6.69 12.37
CA GLN A 17 3.41 -6.81 11.50
C GLN A 17 2.23 -7.37 12.31
N MET A 18 1.00 -6.90 12.06
CA MET A 18 -0.24 -7.37 12.70
C MET A 18 -0.35 -7.14 14.21
N GLU A 19 0.62 -6.47 14.81
CA GLU A 19 0.60 -6.00 16.17
C GLU A 19 1.00 -4.53 16.20
N GLY A 20 0.12 -3.66 16.64
CA GLY A 20 0.30 -2.20 16.57
C GLY A 20 0.49 -1.51 17.89
N SER A 21 0.27 -2.19 19.04
CA SER A 21 0.32 -1.55 20.36
C SER A 21 1.70 -0.99 20.72
N SER A 22 2.76 -1.62 20.20
CA SER A 22 4.16 -1.20 20.40
C SER A 22 4.62 -0.07 19.48
N ARG A 23 3.81 0.30 18.48
CA ARG A 23 4.13 1.30 17.46
C ARG A 23 2.98 2.28 17.21
N PRO A 24 2.61 3.12 18.19
CA PRO A 24 1.47 4.05 18.05
C PRO A 24 1.65 5.04 16.89
N GLY A 25 0.54 5.63 16.44
CA GLY A 25 0.50 6.58 15.32
C GLY A 25 0.53 5.92 13.95
N ASP A 26 0.66 6.70 12.90
CA ASP A 26 0.54 6.27 11.50
C ASP A 26 1.72 5.46 10.99
N ASN A 27 2.83 5.45 11.71
CA ASN A 27 4.09 4.77 11.38
C ASN A 27 4.68 5.25 10.03
N LEU A 28 4.74 6.55 9.85
CA LEU A 28 5.36 7.16 8.68
C LEU A 28 6.84 6.75 8.58
N TYR A 29 7.32 6.36 7.41
CA TYR A 29 6.67 6.38 6.07
C TYR A 29 6.39 4.96 5.57
N THR A 30 5.86 4.08 6.38
CA THR A 30 5.49 2.72 5.97
C THR A 30 4.25 2.74 5.07
N ALA A 31 4.05 1.68 4.28
CA ALA A 31 2.91 1.50 3.38
C ALA A 31 2.62 2.75 2.51
N SER A 32 3.68 3.37 1.98
CA SER A 32 3.62 4.66 1.29
C SER A 32 4.24 4.62 -0.09
N LEU A 33 3.73 5.44 -1.00
CA LEU A 33 4.46 5.92 -2.17
C LEU A 33 5.27 7.14 -1.76
N VAL A 34 6.58 7.12 -2.04
CA VAL A 34 7.53 8.16 -1.63
C VAL A 34 8.20 8.77 -2.85
N ALA A 35 8.36 10.09 -2.86
CA ALA A 35 9.11 10.83 -3.86
C ALA A 35 10.28 11.58 -3.23
N LEU A 36 11.48 11.32 -3.72
CA LEU A 36 12.69 11.98 -3.27
C LEU A 36 13.34 12.80 -4.38
N ASP A 37 13.98 13.90 -4.02
CA ASP A 37 14.94 14.58 -4.91
C ASP A 37 16.16 13.68 -5.12
N VAL A 38 16.45 13.34 -6.38
CA VAL A 38 17.48 12.35 -6.71
C VAL A 38 18.91 12.79 -6.39
N ARG A 39 19.17 14.11 -6.32
CA ARG A 39 20.50 14.66 -6.05
C ARG A 39 20.80 14.77 -4.56
N THR A 40 19.75 15.07 -3.77
CA THR A 40 19.92 15.39 -2.35
C THR A 40 19.38 14.31 -1.42
N GLY A 41 18.56 13.38 -1.93
CA GLY A 41 17.84 12.41 -1.14
C GLY A 41 16.73 13.01 -0.27
N LYS A 42 16.44 14.31 -0.40
CA LYS A 42 15.40 14.95 0.42
C LYS A 42 14.02 14.54 -0.03
N LEU A 43 13.15 14.31 0.95
CA LEU A 43 11.73 14.05 0.72
C LEU A 43 11.07 15.24 0.03
N LYS A 44 10.39 14.98 -1.10
CA LYS A 44 9.55 15.97 -1.79
C LYS A 44 8.11 15.83 -1.34
N TRP A 45 7.59 14.59 -1.39
CA TRP A 45 6.25 14.26 -0.91
C TRP A 45 6.14 12.75 -0.64
N HIS A 46 5.09 12.36 0.06
CA HIS A 46 4.69 10.97 0.24
C HIS A 46 3.17 10.88 0.27
N TYR A 47 2.66 9.71 -0.04
CA TYR A 47 1.26 9.35 0.14
C TYR A 47 1.18 7.98 0.82
N GLN A 48 0.71 7.95 2.06
CA GLN A 48 0.53 6.71 2.81
C GLN A 48 -0.79 6.07 2.41
N GLN A 49 -0.73 4.88 1.81
CA GLN A 49 -1.92 4.15 1.37
C GLN A 49 -2.67 3.52 2.55
N VAL A 50 -1.94 3.08 3.57
CA VAL A 50 -2.50 2.44 4.76
C VAL A 50 -1.80 2.98 6.01
N PRO A 51 -2.40 3.98 6.69
CA PRO A 51 -1.92 4.42 8.00
C PRO A 51 -2.01 3.29 9.02
N HIS A 52 -1.02 3.19 9.92
CA HIS A 52 -0.97 2.19 10.98
C HIS A 52 -1.25 0.76 10.48
N ASP A 53 -0.60 0.35 9.41
CA ASP A 53 -0.89 -0.92 8.73
C ASP A 53 -0.80 -2.12 9.68
N MET A 54 -1.90 -2.84 9.83
CA MET A 54 -2.06 -4.05 10.64
C MET A 54 -2.27 -5.30 9.80
N TRP A 55 -2.30 -5.17 8.47
CA TRP A 55 -2.71 -6.22 7.54
C TRP A 55 -1.59 -6.66 6.61
N GLY A 56 -0.47 -5.95 6.61
CA GLY A 56 0.67 -6.22 5.73
C GLY A 56 0.48 -5.66 4.33
N TYR A 57 -0.22 -4.53 4.22
CA TYR A 57 -0.50 -3.85 2.95
C TYR A 57 0.63 -2.90 2.54
N ASP A 58 1.86 -3.40 2.53
CA ASP A 58 2.98 -2.66 1.99
C ASP A 58 2.79 -2.31 0.51
N VAL A 59 3.51 -1.29 0.07
CA VAL A 59 3.43 -0.75 -1.28
C VAL A 59 4.54 -1.35 -2.13
N ALA A 60 4.36 -2.61 -2.57
CA ALA A 60 5.40 -3.40 -3.21
C ALA A 60 5.50 -3.21 -4.72
N SER A 61 4.37 -2.89 -5.41
CA SER A 61 4.35 -2.72 -6.86
C SER A 61 5.17 -1.50 -7.27
N PRO A 62 6.05 -1.60 -8.28
CA PRO A 62 6.77 -0.45 -8.79
C PRO A 62 5.82 0.61 -9.34
N PRO A 63 6.04 1.91 -9.04
CA PRO A 63 5.26 2.98 -9.63
C PRO A 63 5.59 3.16 -11.13
N VAL A 64 4.59 3.61 -11.90
CA VAL A 64 4.71 3.88 -13.33
C VAL A 64 4.43 5.35 -13.62
N LEU A 65 5.23 5.93 -14.52
CA LEU A 65 5.07 7.33 -14.96
C LEU A 65 4.32 7.38 -16.28
N PHE A 66 3.35 8.27 -16.37
CA PHE A 66 2.55 8.48 -17.61
C PHE A 66 1.91 9.87 -17.60
N THR A 67 1.22 10.20 -18.70
CA THR A 67 0.40 11.40 -18.80
C THR A 67 -1.06 11.05 -18.57
N SER A 68 -1.67 11.63 -17.54
CA SER A 68 -3.09 11.48 -17.23
C SER A 68 -3.89 12.71 -17.69
N GLN A 69 -5.21 12.54 -17.77
CA GLN A 69 -6.15 13.67 -17.95
C GLN A 69 -6.88 13.90 -16.62
N HIS A 70 -6.82 15.12 -16.13
CA HIS A 70 -7.55 15.54 -14.94
C HIS A 70 -8.21 16.88 -15.18
N GLN A 71 -9.53 16.97 -15.00
CA GLN A 71 -10.32 18.19 -15.23
C GLN A 71 -10.07 18.83 -16.63
N GLY A 72 -9.90 17.97 -17.64
CA GLY A 72 -9.66 18.41 -19.02
C GLY A 72 -8.22 18.84 -19.35
N GLN A 73 -7.31 18.76 -18.39
CA GLN A 73 -5.90 19.10 -18.57
C GLN A 73 -5.01 17.86 -18.53
N ALA A 74 -3.96 17.87 -19.36
CA ALA A 74 -2.93 16.84 -19.33
C ALA A 74 -2.01 17.08 -18.12
N ILE A 75 -1.89 16.09 -17.24
CA ILE A 75 -1.06 16.15 -16.04
C ILE A 75 -0.01 15.05 -16.06
N GLU A 76 1.22 15.41 -15.75
CA GLU A 76 2.29 14.45 -15.50
C GLU A 76 1.97 13.66 -14.23
N ALA A 77 1.71 12.36 -14.39
CA ALA A 77 1.22 11.49 -13.33
C ALA A 77 2.21 10.40 -12.95
N VAL A 78 2.09 9.93 -11.72
CA VAL A 78 2.66 8.67 -11.23
C VAL A 78 1.54 7.79 -10.72
N GLY A 79 1.47 6.55 -11.20
CA GLY A 79 0.47 5.57 -10.80
C GLY A 79 1.08 4.38 -10.11
N GLN A 80 0.32 3.75 -9.20
CA GLN A 80 0.76 2.57 -8.47
C GLN A 80 -0.42 1.69 -8.09
N ALA A 81 -0.30 0.39 -8.37
CA ALA A 81 -1.24 -0.61 -7.88
C ALA A 81 -0.92 -0.94 -6.42
N GLY A 82 -1.93 -0.99 -5.56
CA GLY A 82 -1.75 -1.29 -4.14
C GLY A 82 -2.16 -2.71 -3.78
N LYS A 83 -1.62 -3.23 -2.67
CA LYS A 83 -2.11 -4.46 -2.03
C LYS A 83 -3.58 -4.32 -1.60
N THR A 84 -4.04 -3.09 -1.37
CA THR A 84 -5.43 -2.76 -1.09
C THR A 84 -6.40 -3.08 -2.22
N GLY A 85 -5.91 -3.37 -3.43
CA GLY A 85 -6.75 -3.66 -4.60
C GLY A 85 -7.24 -2.42 -5.35
N TRP A 86 -6.63 -1.27 -5.12
CA TRP A 86 -6.85 -0.03 -5.87
C TRP A 86 -5.61 0.40 -6.64
N PHE A 87 -5.84 1.08 -7.75
CA PHE A 87 -4.80 1.81 -8.46
C PHE A 87 -4.88 3.29 -8.10
N TYR A 88 -3.79 3.82 -7.56
CA TYR A 88 -3.68 5.21 -7.13
C TYR A 88 -2.95 6.02 -8.18
N VAL A 89 -3.46 7.20 -8.52
CA VAL A 89 -2.83 8.12 -9.48
C VAL A 89 -2.63 9.47 -8.84
N HIS A 90 -1.40 9.93 -8.84
CA HIS A 90 -0.98 11.20 -8.25
C HIS A 90 -0.40 12.12 -9.29
N ASN A 91 -0.56 13.43 -9.08
CA ASN A 91 0.31 14.41 -9.70
C ASN A 91 1.74 14.11 -9.26
N ARG A 92 2.63 13.77 -10.20
CA ARG A 92 3.97 13.31 -9.84
C ARG A 92 4.87 14.40 -9.24
N ILE A 93 4.55 15.69 -9.43
CA ILE A 93 5.32 16.81 -8.89
C ILE A 93 4.87 17.16 -7.48
N THR A 94 3.55 17.26 -7.26
CA THR A 94 2.97 17.73 -6.00
C THR A 94 2.64 16.62 -5.01
N GLY A 95 2.43 15.39 -5.50
CA GLY A 95 1.93 14.27 -4.71
C GLY A 95 0.42 14.26 -4.50
N GLU A 96 -0.30 15.23 -5.03
CA GLU A 96 -1.75 15.30 -4.96
C GLU A 96 -2.38 14.05 -5.54
N LEU A 97 -3.28 13.40 -4.79
CA LEU A 97 -4.07 12.27 -5.27
C LEU A 97 -5.10 12.77 -6.29
N LEU A 98 -4.92 12.44 -7.56
CA LEU A 98 -5.83 12.82 -8.63
C LEU A 98 -7.06 11.92 -8.65
N PHE A 99 -6.87 10.63 -8.53
CA PHE A 99 -7.95 9.66 -8.34
C PHE A 99 -7.44 8.31 -7.81
N LYS A 100 -8.36 7.54 -7.30
CA LYS A 100 -8.21 6.14 -6.93
C LYS A 100 -9.23 5.34 -7.74
N SER A 101 -8.80 4.25 -8.37
CA SER A 101 -9.68 3.41 -9.19
C SER A 101 -10.78 2.74 -8.36
N GLU A 102 -11.79 2.21 -9.02
CA GLU A 102 -12.59 1.12 -8.48
C GLU A 102 -11.67 -0.04 -8.08
N ALA A 103 -12.13 -0.88 -7.15
CA ALA A 103 -11.39 -2.06 -6.75
C ALA A 103 -11.22 -3.02 -7.94
N PHE A 104 -9.98 -3.37 -8.27
CA PHE A 104 -9.70 -4.31 -9.37
C PHE A 104 -9.69 -5.78 -8.93
N VAL A 105 -9.89 -6.05 -7.64
CA VAL A 105 -10.11 -7.38 -7.05
C VAL A 105 -11.25 -7.30 -6.03
N PRO A 106 -11.93 -8.42 -5.72
CA PRO A 106 -12.94 -8.44 -4.68
C PRO A 106 -12.40 -7.98 -3.33
N GLN A 107 -13.20 -7.24 -2.57
CA GLN A 107 -12.88 -6.73 -1.24
C GLN A 107 -13.91 -7.20 -0.21
N HIS A 108 -13.43 -7.63 0.95
CA HIS A 108 -14.28 -8.06 2.07
C HIS A 108 -13.56 -7.85 3.40
N ASN A 109 -14.25 -7.28 4.36
CA ASN A 109 -13.75 -7.03 5.71
C ASN A 109 -12.39 -6.28 5.76
N MET A 110 -12.04 -5.55 4.71
CA MET A 110 -10.81 -4.76 4.70
C MET A 110 -10.75 -3.84 5.92
N PHE A 111 -9.55 -3.72 6.48
CA PHE A 111 -9.28 -2.88 7.65
C PHE A 111 -10.00 -3.29 8.93
N THR A 112 -10.65 -4.46 8.98
CA THR A 112 -11.12 -5.02 10.25
C THR A 112 -9.95 -5.62 11.02
N LEU A 113 -9.90 -5.37 12.33
CA LEU A 113 -8.85 -5.93 13.17
C LEU A 113 -9.02 -7.44 13.33
N PRO A 114 -7.93 -8.19 13.47
CA PRO A 114 -7.99 -9.61 13.83
C PRO A 114 -8.74 -9.85 15.13
N THR A 115 -9.48 -10.95 15.21
CA THR A 115 -10.20 -11.40 16.42
C THR A 115 -9.73 -12.78 16.86
N GLU A 116 -10.10 -13.21 18.05
CA GLU A 116 -9.78 -14.56 18.54
C GLU A 116 -10.50 -15.66 17.71
N GLN A 117 -11.68 -15.37 17.17
CA GLN A 117 -12.42 -16.26 16.28
C GLN A 117 -11.83 -16.27 14.87
N GLY A 118 -11.12 -15.21 14.52
CA GLY A 118 -10.57 -15.00 13.20
C GLY A 118 -11.53 -14.34 12.22
N ASN A 119 -11.04 -13.41 11.44
CA ASN A 119 -11.77 -12.73 10.36
C ASN A 119 -11.16 -13.09 9.02
N VAL A 120 -12.00 -13.49 8.06
CA VAL A 120 -11.58 -13.64 6.66
C VAL A 120 -11.57 -12.27 6.03
N ILE A 121 -10.42 -11.90 5.47
CA ILE A 121 -10.17 -10.60 4.84
C ILE A 121 -9.67 -10.86 3.42
N TYR A 122 -10.18 -10.11 2.46
CA TYR A 122 -9.60 -10.06 1.12
C TYR A 122 -9.69 -8.64 0.51
N PRO A 123 -8.66 -8.27 -0.26
CA PRO A 123 -7.41 -9.01 -0.44
C PRO A 123 -6.71 -9.28 0.90
N GLY A 124 -6.06 -10.46 1.02
CA GLY A 124 -5.26 -10.80 2.20
C GLY A 124 -3.88 -10.16 2.19
N VAL A 125 -2.91 -10.68 2.94
CA VAL A 125 -1.56 -10.14 3.08
C VAL A 125 -0.77 -10.10 1.77
N ILE A 126 -1.05 -11.02 0.83
CA ILE A 126 -0.45 -11.00 -0.51
C ILE A 126 -0.95 -9.79 -1.29
N GLY A 127 -2.17 -9.33 -0.98
CA GLY A 127 -2.77 -8.14 -1.56
C GLY A 127 -3.45 -8.35 -2.90
N GLY A 128 -4.10 -7.30 -3.40
CA GLY A 128 -4.72 -7.26 -4.71
C GLY A 128 -3.70 -7.13 -5.85
N SER A 129 -2.58 -6.47 -5.61
CA SER A 129 -1.38 -6.48 -6.44
C SER A 129 -0.15 -6.43 -5.53
N ASN A 130 0.94 -7.11 -5.93
CA ASN A 130 2.15 -7.18 -5.12
C ASN A 130 3.35 -6.66 -5.94
N TRP A 131 4.37 -7.46 -6.15
CA TRP A 131 5.60 -7.06 -6.84
C TRP A 131 5.45 -6.86 -8.35
N SER A 132 4.37 -7.34 -8.96
CA SER A 132 4.15 -7.22 -10.40
C SER A 132 4.06 -5.76 -10.81
N PRO A 133 4.88 -5.31 -11.78
CA PRO A 133 4.74 -3.97 -12.32
C PRO A 133 3.43 -3.84 -13.11
N VAL A 134 2.93 -2.62 -13.20
CA VAL A 134 1.81 -2.29 -14.07
C VAL A 134 2.32 -1.83 -15.44
N SER A 135 1.49 -2.00 -16.48
CA SER A 135 1.75 -1.46 -17.80
C SER A 135 0.69 -0.41 -18.16
N VAL A 136 1.10 0.62 -18.87
CA VAL A 136 0.20 1.71 -19.31
C VAL A 136 0.22 1.81 -20.83
N ASP A 137 -0.96 1.83 -21.43
CA ASP A 137 -1.16 2.23 -22.83
C ASP A 137 -1.77 3.64 -22.84
N GLU A 138 -0.93 4.65 -23.03
CA GLU A 138 -1.36 6.05 -23.02
C GLU A 138 -2.29 6.37 -24.21
N GLN A 139 -2.11 5.71 -25.36
CA GLN A 139 -2.94 5.96 -26.53
C GLN A 139 -4.38 5.49 -26.31
N ARG A 140 -4.54 4.31 -25.68
CA ARG A 140 -5.85 3.76 -25.32
C ARG A 140 -6.36 4.20 -23.96
N ARG A 141 -5.54 4.92 -23.19
CA ARG A 141 -5.82 5.33 -21.79
C ARG A 141 -6.14 4.12 -20.89
N MET A 142 -5.38 3.07 -21.02
CA MET A 142 -5.58 1.83 -20.29
C MET A 142 -4.39 1.53 -19.38
N VAL A 143 -4.70 0.96 -18.22
CA VAL A 143 -3.70 0.42 -17.28
C VAL A 143 -3.97 -1.08 -17.13
N PHE A 144 -2.92 -1.88 -17.25
CA PHE A 144 -2.98 -3.34 -17.07
C PHE A 144 -2.32 -3.70 -15.76
N ILE A 145 -3.07 -4.37 -14.89
CA ILE A 145 -2.65 -4.73 -13.53
C ILE A 145 -2.80 -6.24 -13.34
N ALA A 146 -1.76 -6.89 -12.82
CA ALA A 146 -1.87 -8.27 -12.37
C ALA A 146 -2.62 -8.33 -11.03
N GLY A 147 -3.90 -8.70 -11.07
CA GLY A 147 -4.74 -8.83 -9.89
C GLY A 147 -4.60 -10.21 -9.22
N ILE A 148 -4.55 -10.22 -7.88
CA ILE A 148 -4.47 -11.42 -7.06
C ILE A 148 -5.70 -11.49 -6.17
N HIS A 149 -6.43 -12.59 -6.23
CA HIS A 149 -7.54 -12.86 -5.31
C HIS A 149 -7.17 -14.00 -4.37
N TRP A 150 -6.69 -13.63 -3.17
CA TRP A 150 -6.24 -14.57 -2.15
C TRP A 150 -6.82 -14.17 -0.79
N PRO A 151 -7.98 -14.71 -0.38
CA PRO A 151 -8.53 -14.52 0.96
C PRO A 151 -7.60 -15.08 2.03
N VAL A 152 -7.52 -14.41 3.18
CA VAL A 152 -6.70 -14.84 4.31
C VAL A 152 -7.51 -14.70 5.60
N LYS A 153 -7.44 -15.70 6.48
CA LYS A 153 -7.99 -15.61 7.83
C LYS A 153 -6.95 -15.01 8.77
N TYR A 154 -7.28 -13.88 9.37
CA TYR A 154 -6.47 -13.25 10.42
C TYR A 154 -7.05 -13.59 11.78
N GLN A 155 -6.25 -14.17 12.65
CA GLN A 155 -6.68 -14.62 13.97
C GLN A 155 -5.72 -14.19 15.06
N LEU A 156 -6.24 -13.71 16.19
CA LEU A 156 -5.44 -13.40 17.38
C LEU A 156 -5.20 -14.65 18.20
N HIS A 157 -3.95 -14.83 18.62
CA HIS A 157 -3.56 -15.84 19.59
C HIS A 157 -2.89 -15.16 20.78
N ALA A 158 -3.29 -15.54 21.99
CA ALA A 158 -2.59 -15.12 23.20
C ALA A 158 -1.28 -15.94 23.32
N LEU A 159 -0.15 -15.27 23.28
CA LEU A 159 1.12 -15.89 23.67
C LEU A 159 1.22 -15.92 25.18
N LYS A 160 1.55 -17.10 25.73
CA LYS A 160 1.82 -17.25 27.17
C LYS A 160 3.00 -16.36 27.56
N ALA A 161 2.88 -15.67 28.69
CA ALA A 161 3.99 -14.94 29.30
C ALA A 161 5.19 -15.88 29.49
N LYS A 162 6.37 -15.45 29.06
CA LYS A 162 7.62 -16.21 29.26
C LYS A 162 8.47 -15.45 30.28
N GLY A 163 8.51 -15.97 31.53
CA GLY A 163 9.15 -15.27 32.63
C GLY A 163 8.44 -13.95 33.00
N ASN A 164 9.21 -12.90 33.26
CA ASN A 164 8.68 -11.56 33.57
C ASN A 164 8.24 -10.72 32.37
N LYS A 165 8.20 -11.30 31.18
CA LYS A 165 7.72 -10.59 29.99
C LYS A 165 6.21 -10.68 29.91
N PRO A 166 5.49 -9.56 29.60
CA PRO A 166 4.04 -9.59 29.45
C PRO A 166 3.62 -10.53 28.32
N ALA A 167 2.44 -11.15 28.48
CA ALA A 167 1.82 -11.92 27.41
C ALA A 167 1.56 -11.00 26.21
N LEU A 168 2.12 -11.32 25.06
CA LEU A 168 1.86 -10.58 23.82
C LEU A 168 0.64 -11.21 23.13
N LYS A 169 -0.29 -10.38 22.66
CA LYS A 169 -1.31 -10.83 21.70
C LYS A 169 -0.62 -10.88 20.33
N TYR A 170 -0.71 -12.03 19.71
CA TYR A 170 -0.13 -12.24 18.37
C TYR A 170 -1.22 -12.58 17.37
N SER A 171 -1.15 -12.05 16.15
CA SER A 171 -2.04 -12.46 15.06
C SER A 171 -1.34 -13.44 14.14
N SER A 172 -2.04 -14.49 13.74
CA SER A 172 -1.60 -15.43 12.72
C SER A 172 -2.46 -15.30 11.46
N MET A 173 -1.90 -15.76 10.36
CA MET A 173 -2.57 -15.86 9.06
C MET A 173 -2.65 -17.32 8.63
N SER A 174 -3.75 -17.73 8.05
CA SER A 174 -3.95 -19.04 7.44
C SER A 174 -4.80 -18.95 6.17
#